data_93e9f5df2864589942d1dba476ffbbb7
#
_entry.id   93e9f5df2864589942d1dba476ffbbb7
#
_cell.length_a   1.000
_cell.length_b   1.000
_cell.length_c   1.000
_cell.angle_alpha   90.00
_cell.angle_beta   90.00
_cell.angle_gamma   90.00
#
_symmetry.space_group_name_H-M   'P 1'
#
loop_
_entity.id
_entity.type
_entity.pdbx_description
1 polymer ?
#
loop_
_entity_poly.entity_id
_entity_poly.type
_entity_poly.pdbx_seq_one_letter_code
_entity_poly.pdbx_strand_id
1 'polypeptide(L)'
;KNLRMQGWADTPLTPEGIEIVKESGRGLAETEFVAAYSSDLHRTIATAGHLLKENKHAFGLTLEPLSEFRETFFGSYEGEKGDVAWNEIAHHMGYANQEELFQKADVRETMNGTKAADPTGDAEDFMTFWTRVEQGFLHVINRHRETGGNVLIVAHGNTIRNIVHELEPSMDEAVILDNASVTVLAYENGLFKLERLNDTSHFKKA
;
A
#
# COMPACT_ATOMS: atom_id res chain seq x y z
N LYS A 1 -16.77 8.76 -2.98
CA LYS A 1 -15.43 8.89 -2.33
C LYS A 1 -15.36 10.27 -1.71
N ASN A 2 -15.21 10.36 -0.40
CA ASN A 2 -15.20 11.66 0.29
C ASN A 2 -13.82 12.34 0.28
N LEU A 3 -12.85 11.84 -0.49
CA LEU A 3 -11.48 12.35 -0.60
C LEU A 3 -10.87 12.76 0.75
N ARG A 4 -11.03 11.90 1.76
CA ARG A 4 -10.48 12.11 3.09
C ARG A 4 -9.13 11.40 3.23
N MET A 5 -8.26 11.93 4.08
CA MET A 5 -7.04 11.27 4.50
C MET A 5 -7.38 9.93 5.15
N GLN A 6 -6.86 8.85 4.59
CA GLN A 6 -7.08 7.48 5.09
C GLN A 6 -5.74 6.77 5.24
N GLY A 7 -5.12 6.99 6.35
CA GLY A 7 -3.98 6.20 6.79
C GLY A 7 -4.47 5.03 7.65
N TRP A 8 -4.46 5.20 8.97
CA TRP A 8 -4.97 4.22 9.92
C TRP A 8 -6.47 4.33 10.18
N ALA A 9 -7.11 5.46 9.81
CA ALA A 9 -8.57 5.55 9.78
C ALA A 9 -9.11 4.48 8.83
N ASP A 10 -9.95 3.60 9.36
CA ASP A 10 -10.38 2.39 8.67
C ASP A 10 -11.86 2.46 8.30
N THR A 11 -12.14 2.43 7.00
CA THR A 11 -13.51 2.42 6.47
C THR A 11 -13.75 1.15 5.64
N PRO A 12 -14.99 0.66 5.58
CA PRO A 12 -15.31 -0.50 4.74
C PRO A 12 -15.13 -0.19 3.25
N LEU A 13 -14.93 -1.24 2.47
CA LEU A 13 -14.95 -1.13 1.01
C LEU A 13 -16.32 -0.66 0.53
N THR A 14 -16.35 0.17 -0.51
CA THR A 14 -17.59 0.51 -1.20
C THR A 14 -18.08 -0.67 -2.05
N PRO A 15 -19.37 -0.74 -2.41
CA PRO A 15 -19.86 -1.78 -3.32
C PRO A 15 -19.07 -1.84 -4.64
N GLU A 16 -18.75 -0.69 -5.22
CA GLU A 16 -17.94 -0.58 -6.43
C GLU A 16 -16.51 -1.09 -6.19
N GLY A 17 -15.92 -0.77 -5.03
CA GLY A 17 -14.60 -1.26 -4.63
C GLY A 17 -14.57 -2.78 -4.51
N ILE A 18 -15.63 -3.39 -3.97
CA ILE A 18 -15.75 -4.85 -3.87
C ILE A 18 -15.77 -5.48 -5.28
N GLU A 19 -16.51 -4.90 -6.23
CA GLU A 19 -16.56 -5.46 -7.60
C GLU A 19 -15.19 -5.34 -8.30
N ILE A 20 -14.48 -4.22 -8.16
CA ILE A 20 -13.11 -4.06 -8.68
C ILE A 20 -12.18 -5.14 -8.09
N VAL A 21 -12.25 -5.38 -6.78
CA VAL A 21 -11.44 -6.42 -6.13
C VAL A 21 -11.77 -7.81 -6.66
N LYS A 22 -13.05 -8.12 -6.90
CA LYS A 22 -13.46 -9.39 -7.51
C LYS A 22 -12.97 -9.54 -8.95
N GLU A 23 -13.00 -8.46 -9.76
CA GLU A 23 -12.43 -8.47 -11.12
C GLU A 23 -10.94 -8.79 -11.10
N SER A 24 -10.19 -8.17 -10.18
CA SER A 24 -8.77 -8.49 -9.94
C SER A 24 -8.61 -9.94 -9.49
N GLY A 25 -9.40 -10.40 -8.52
CA GLY A 25 -9.37 -11.79 -8.02
C GLY A 25 -9.61 -12.83 -9.12
N ARG A 26 -10.59 -12.60 -10.00
CA ARG A 26 -10.82 -13.47 -11.17
C ARG A 26 -9.63 -13.47 -12.13
N GLY A 27 -8.93 -12.34 -12.25
CA GLY A 27 -7.68 -12.27 -13.02
C GLY A 27 -6.56 -13.10 -12.44
N LEU A 28 -6.52 -13.21 -11.11
CA LEU A 28 -5.54 -13.99 -10.34
C LEU A 28 -5.99 -15.43 -10.02
N ALA A 29 -7.13 -15.88 -10.58
CA ALA A 29 -7.75 -17.16 -10.21
C ALA A 29 -6.83 -18.37 -10.40
N GLU A 30 -5.93 -18.33 -11.38
CA GLU A 30 -4.99 -19.44 -11.68
C GLU A 30 -3.60 -19.24 -11.05
N THR A 31 -3.39 -18.14 -10.31
CA THR A 31 -2.09 -17.91 -9.66
C THR A 31 -2.00 -18.73 -8.39
N GLU A 32 -0.99 -19.59 -8.29
CA GLU A 32 -0.72 -20.33 -7.07
C GLU A 32 0.00 -19.45 -6.07
N PHE A 33 -0.62 -19.25 -4.89
CA PHE A 33 0.00 -18.55 -3.76
C PHE A 33 0.42 -19.57 -2.70
N VAL A 34 1.65 -19.46 -2.19
CA VAL A 34 2.16 -20.28 -1.07
C VAL A 34 1.83 -19.66 0.29
N ALA A 35 1.54 -18.36 0.33
CA ALA A 35 1.15 -17.61 1.52
C ALA A 35 0.38 -16.35 1.15
N ALA A 36 -0.41 -15.85 2.10
CA ALA A 36 -1.18 -14.62 1.96
C ALA A 36 -1.05 -13.76 3.22
N TYR A 37 -0.67 -12.52 3.03
CA TYR A 37 -0.54 -11.48 4.05
C TYR A 37 -1.40 -10.27 3.70
N SER A 38 -1.78 -9.50 4.71
CA SER A 38 -2.38 -8.18 4.50
C SER A 38 -1.93 -7.23 5.61
N SER A 39 -2.13 -5.93 5.40
CA SER A 39 -2.25 -5.06 6.57
C SER A 39 -3.41 -5.53 7.45
N ASP A 40 -3.39 -5.20 8.72
CA ASP A 40 -4.43 -5.59 9.68
C ASP A 40 -5.66 -4.66 9.69
N LEU A 41 -5.71 -3.67 8.78
CA LEU A 41 -6.88 -2.83 8.59
C LEU A 41 -7.98 -3.61 7.85
N HIS A 42 -9.24 -3.40 8.26
CA HIS A 42 -10.38 -4.16 7.72
C HIS A 42 -10.50 -4.09 6.20
N ARG A 43 -10.19 -2.94 5.59
CA ARG A 43 -10.27 -2.78 4.13
C ARG A 43 -9.31 -3.68 3.38
N THR A 44 -8.09 -3.92 3.89
CA THR A 44 -7.12 -4.83 3.28
C THR A 44 -7.41 -6.28 3.58
N ILE A 45 -7.88 -6.60 4.80
CA ILE A 45 -8.37 -7.95 5.14
C ILE A 45 -9.54 -8.33 4.23
N ALA A 46 -10.51 -7.42 4.05
CA ALA A 46 -11.65 -7.66 3.16
C ALA A 46 -11.22 -7.80 1.70
N THR A 47 -10.28 -6.97 1.22
CA THR A 47 -9.70 -7.08 -0.12
C THR A 47 -9.04 -8.44 -0.31
N ALA A 48 -8.15 -8.86 0.60
CA ALA A 48 -7.51 -10.17 0.54
C ALA A 48 -8.54 -11.31 0.54
N GLY A 49 -9.56 -11.22 1.39
CA GLY A 49 -10.64 -12.22 1.45
C GLY A 49 -11.40 -12.35 0.14
N HIS A 50 -11.71 -11.23 -0.54
CA HIS A 50 -12.37 -11.27 -1.85
C HIS A 50 -11.43 -11.83 -2.93
N LEU A 51 -10.14 -11.45 -2.96
CA LEU A 51 -9.16 -11.99 -3.91
C LEU A 51 -9.01 -13.51 -3.76
N LEU A 52 -8.80 -13.99 -2.52
CA LEU A 52 -8.60 -15.41 -2.24
C LEU A 52 -9.86 -16.25 -2.52
N LYS A 53 -11.06 -15.66 -2.37
CA LYS A 53 -12.31 -16.35 -2.70
C LYS A 53 -12.47 -16.65 -4.19
N GLU A 54 -11.96 -15.80 -5.06
CA GLU A 54 -11.96 -16.00 -6.52
C GLU A 54 -10.80 -16.91 -6.98
N ASN A 55 -9.81 -17.16 -6.14
CA ASN A 55 -8.62 -17.93 -6.47
C ASN A 55 -8.87 -19.44 -6.31
N LYS A 56 -8.53 -20.23 -7.33
CA LYS A 56 -8.77 -21.69 -7.38
C LYS A 56 -7.80 -22.51 -6.53
N HIS A 57 -6.66 -21.94 -6.19
CA HIS A 57 -5.57 -22.58 -5.46
C HIS A 57 -5.50 -22.12 -3.99
N ALA A 58 -6.38 -21.23 -3.56
CA ALA A 58 -6.33 -20.68 -2.19
C ALA A 58 -6.93 -21.59 -1.11
N PHE A 59 -7.38 -22.79 -1.47
CA PHE A 59 -7.93 -23.74 -0.50
C PHE A 59 -6.90 -24.10 0.58
N GLY A 60 -7.23 -23.83 1.85
CA GLY A 60 -6.33 -24.07 2.97
C GLY A 60 -5.33 -22.94 3.24
N LEU A 61 -5.28 -21.90 2.41
CA LEU A 61 -4.46 -20.71 2.66
C LEU A 61 -5.05 -19.89 3.80
N THR A 62 -4.24 -19.61 4.81
CA THR A 62 -4.61 -18.72 5.91
C THR A 62 -4.06 -17.33 5.64
N LEU A 63 -4.91 -16.30 5.70
CA LEU A 63 -4.47 -14.91 5.66
C LEU A 63 -3.85 -14.53 7.00
N GLU A 64 -2.64 -13.99 6.98
CA GLU A 64 -1.91 -13.47 8.15
C GLU A 64 -1.91 -11.93 8.09
N PRO A 65 -2.69 -11.23 8.95
CA PRO A 65 -2.63 -9.77 9.03
C PRO A 65 -1.37 -9.32 9.77
N LEU A 66 -0.69 -8.31 9.21
CA LEU A 66 0.53 -7.71 9.76
C LEU A 66 0.36 -6.19 9.85
N SER A 67 0.49 -5.62 11.05
CA SER A 67 0.42 -4.16 11.27
C SER A 67 1.53 -3.41 10.55
N GLU A 68 2.62 -4.08 10.26
CA GLU A 68 3.78 -3.60 9.52
C GLU A 68 3.43 -3.13 8.11
N PHE A 69 2.36 -3.67 7.52
CA PHE A 69 1.89 -3.28 6.19
C PHE A 69 0.75 -2.26 6.19
N ARG A 70 0.44 -1.63 7.34
CA ARG A 70 -0.52 -0.51 7.39
C ARG A 70 -0.09 0.63 6.47
N GLU A 71 -1.07 1.45 6.08
CA GLU A 71 -0.82 2.73 5.41
C GLU A 71 -0.02 3.68 6.32
N THR A 72 0.54 4.73 5.73
CA THR A 72 1.15 5.83 6.49
C THR A 72 0.15 6.37 7.51
N PHE A 73 0.58 6.57 8.74
CA PHE A 73 -0.24 7.22 9.77
C PHE A 73 -0.12 8.74 9.64
N PHE A 74 -1.27 9.39 9.45
CA PHE A 74 -1.31 10.83 9.23
C PHE A 74 -1.58 11.65 10.50
N GLY A 75 -1.53 11.04 11.69
CA GLY A 75 -1.73 11.73 12.96
C GLY A 75 -3.10 12.40 13.05
N SER A 76 -3.13 13.69 13.42
CA SER A 76 -4.38 14.47 13.53
C SER A 76 -5.07 14.74 12.19
N TYR A 77 -4.39 14.50 11.07
CA TYR A 77 -5.01 14.65 9.73
C TYR A 77 -5.87 13.42 9.34
N GLU A 78 -5.87 12.34 10.12
CA GLU A 78 -6.73 11.18 9.85
C GLU A 78 -8.20 11.56 9.77
N GLY A 79 -8.83 11.22 8.63
CA GLY A 79 -10.24 11.52 8.38
C GLY A 79 -10.53 12.95 7.93
N GLU A 80 -9.54 13.86 7.90
CA GLU A 80 -9.70 15.20 7.37
C GLU A 80 -9.89 15.20 5.85
N LYS A 81 -10.45 16.27 5.29
CA LYS A 81 -10.54 16.40 3.84
C LYS A 81 -9.15 16.52 3.25
N GLY A 82 -8.84 15.68 2.25
CA GLY A 82 -7.50 15.59 1.70
C GLY A 82 -6.97 16.90 1.12
N ASP A 83 -7.82 17.66 0.41
CA ASP A 83 -7.46 18.97 -0.13
C ASP A 83 -7.12 19.99 0.97
N VAL A 84 -7.83 19.96 2.10
CA VAL A 84 -7.57 20.86 3.24
C VAL A 84 -6.26 20.45 3.92
N ALA A 85 -6.13 19.19 4.29
CA ALA A 85 -4.96 18.69 5.01
C ALA A 85 -3.66 18.86 4.19
N TRP A 86 -3.68 18.48 2.90
CA TRP A 86 -2.49 18.62 2.06
C TRP A 86 -2.07 20.06 1.78
N ASN A 87 -3.03 21.00 1.68
CA ASN A 87 -2.68 22.41 1.57
C ASN A 87 -2.11 22.96 2.88
N GLU A 88 -2.62 22.55 4.04
CA GLU A 88 -2.06 22.92 5.35
C GLU A 88 -0.62 22.42 5.50
N ILE A 89 -0.37 21.15 5.20
CA ILE A 89 0.96 20.55 5.21
C ILE A 89 1.89 21.28 4.24
N ALA A 90 1.44 21.56 3.00
CA ALA A 90 2.19 22.30 2.01
C ALA A 90 2.63 23.68 2.51
N HIS A 91 1.68 24.46 3.09
CA HIS A 91 1.98 25.77 3.66
C HIS A 91 2.98 25.69 4.81
N HIS A 92 2.85 24.68 5.70
CA HIS A 92 3.81 24.45 6.78
C HIS A 92 5.22 24.18 6.24
N MET A 93 5.34 23.46 5.13
CA MET A 93 6.61 23.16 4.45
C MET A 93 7.12 24.31 3.57
N GLY A 94 6.38 25.43 3.46
CA GLY A 94 6.77 26.61 2.67
C GLY A 94 6.39 26.56 1.19
N TYR A 95 5.53 25.61 0.79
CA TYR A 95 4.95 25.53 -0.55
C TYR A 95 3.65 26.34 -0.64
N ALA A 96 3.32 26.83 -1.83
CA ALA A 96 2.11 27.64 -2.04
C ALA A 96 0.81 26.82 -1.94
N ASN A 97 0.85 25.53 -2.28
CA ASN A 97 -0.29 24.60 -2.25
C ASN A 97 0.17 23.16 -2.38
N GLN A 98 -0.78 22.21 -2.26
CA GLN A 98 -0.51 20.77 -2.39
C GLN A 98 0.08 20.37 -3.77
N GLU A 99 -0.29 21.08 -4.84
CA GLU A 99 0.22 20.75 -6.19
C GLU A 99 1.72 21.04 -6.28
N GLU A 100 2.15 22.19 -5.73
CA GLU A 100 3.57 22.53 -5.66
C GLU A 100 4.34 21.58 -4.74
N LEU A 101 3.75 21.19 -3.60
CA LEU A 101 4.33 20.19 -2.70
C LEU A 101 4.60 18.88 -3.45
N PHE A 102 3.59 18.31 -4.13
CA PHE A 102 3.72 17.02 -4.83
C PHE A 102 4.60 17.08 -6.09
N GLN A 103 4.87 18.27 -6.63
CA GLN A 103 5.79 18.45 -7.75
C GLN A 103 7.25 18.58 -7.32
N LYS A 104 7.51 19.05 -6.11
CA LYS A 104 8.86 19.46 -5.68
C LYS A 104 9.44 18.63 -4.53
N ALA A 105 8.59 18.15 -3.63
CA ALA A 105 9.03 17.36 -2.50
C ALA A 105 9.03 15.88 -2.85
N ASP A 106 10.08 15.17 -2.46
CA ASP A 106 10.11 13.72 -2.53
C ASP A 106 9.23 13.08 -1.43
N VAL A 107 9.12 11.75 -1.48
CA VAL A 107 8.31 10.98 -0.51
C VAL A 107 8.79 11.17 0.92
N ARG A 108 10.11 11.17 1.15
CA ARG A 108 10.70 11.32 2.50
C ARG A 108 10.43 12.71 3.06
N GLU A 109 10.63 13.72 2.22
CA GLU A 109 10.34 15.12 2.58
C GLU A 109 8.86 15.29 2.91
N THR A 110 7.97 14.75 2.09
CA THR A 110 6.51 14.83 2.29
C THR A 110 6.09 14.16 3.60
N MET A 111 6.60 12.96 3.92
CA MET A 111 6.25 12.28 5.17
C MET A 111 6.82 13.00 6.39
N ASN A 112 8.08 13.43 6.34
CA ASN A 112 8.70 14.18 7.44
C ASN A 112 8.02 15.54 7.65
N GLY A 113 7.64 16.20 6.55
CA GLY A 113 6.87 17.45 6.57
C GLY A 113 5.47 17.27 7.15
N THR A 114 4.79 16.17 6.83
CA THR A 114 3.49 15.83 7.41
C THR A 114 3.59 15.69 8.93
N LYS A 115 4.60 14.96 9.43
CA LYS A 115 4.84 14.85 10.86
C LYS A 115 5.14 16.21 11.51
N ALA A 116 5.97 17.04 10.86
CA ALA A 116 6.32 18.37 11.39
C ALA A 116 5.12 19.32 11.41
N ALA A 117 4.19 19.18 10.46
CA ALA A 117 2.97 19.96 10.39
C ALA A 117 1.88 19.47 11.34
N ASP A 118 1.93 18.21 11.78
CA ASP A 118 0.93 17.62 12.65
C ASP A 118 0.97 18.24 14.05
N PRO A 119 -0.11 18.94 14.49
CA PRO A 119 -0.15 19.58 15.81
C PRO A 119 0.05 18.63 16.99
N THR A 120 -0.28 17.35 16.83
CA THR A 120 -0.08 16.33 17.88
C THR A 120 1.29 15.67 17.79
N GLY A 121 1.96 15.75 16.62
CA GLY A 121 3.24 15.09 16.37
C GLY A 121 3.14 13.55 16.27
N ASP A 122 1.93 13.01 16.16
CA ASP A 122 1.66 11.57 16.12
C ASP A 122 1.84 10.97 14.71
N ALA A 123 1.78 11.79 13.64
CA ALA A 123 1.99 11.33 12.28
C ALA A 123 3.34 10.63 12.13
N GLU A 124 3.41 9.61 11.28
CA GLU A 124 4.66 8.92 10.98
C GLU A 124 5.61 9.81 10.18
N ASP A 125 6.89 9.86 10.59
CA ASP A 125 7.97 10.23 9.69
C ASP A 125 8.40 9.03 8.82
N PHE A 126 9.22 9.31 7.82
CA PHE A 126 9.70 8.27 6.91
C PHE A 126 10.44 7.13 7.64
N MET A 127 11.27 7.42 8.62
CA MET A 127 12.05 6.40 9.32
C MET A 127 11.17 5.49 10.18
N THR A 128 10.16 6.04 10.85
CA THR A 128 9.18 5.27 11.63
C THR A 128 8.40 4.33 10.71
N PHE A 129 7.90 4.86 9.59
CA PHE A 129 7.21 4.07 8.57
C PHE A 129 8.10 2.96 8.00
N TRP A 130 9.31 3.31 7.53
CA TRP A 130 10.19 2.35 6.87
C TRP A 130 10.65 1.24 7.81
N THR A 131 10.96 1.57 9.07
CA THR A 131 11.38 0.57 10.07
C THR A 131 10.33 -0.52 10.25
N ARG A 132 9.03 -0.17 10.34
CA ARG A 132 7.99 -1.20 10.48
C ARG A 132 7.78 -1.98 9.17
N VAL A 133 7.80 -1.32 8.02
CA VAL A 133 7.63 -1.99 6.72
C VAL A 133 8.76 -2.97 6.46
N GLU A 134 10.01 -2.58 6.74
CA GLU A 134 11.17 -3.46 6.63
C GLU A 134 11.03 -4.69 7.54
N GLN A 135 10.53 -4.53 8.77
CA GLN A 135 10.25 -5.66 9.67
C GLN A 135 9.23 -6.62 9.07
N GLY A 136 8.15 -6.11 8.47
CA GLY A 136 7.17 -6.92 7.76
C GLY A 136 7.77 -7.70 6.58
N PHE A 137 8.61 -7.05 5.78
CA PHE A 137 9.33 -7.72 4.70
C PHE A 137 10.29 -8.79 5.21
N LEU A 138 11.08 -8.51 6.21
CA LEU A 138 12.00 -9.48 6.81
C LEU A 138 11.24 -10.69 7.36
N HIS A 139 10.07 -10.46 7.98
CA HIS A 139 9.21 -11.55 8.42
C HIS A 139 8.80 -12.47 7.26
N VAL A 140 8.29 -11.89 6.17
CA VAL A 140 7.84 -12.64 4.99
C VAL A 140 9.02 -13.36 4.31
N ILE A 141 10.14 -12.65 4.07
CA ILE A 141 11.33 -13.21 3.42
C ILE A 141 11.87 -14.39 4.22
N ASN A 142 12.03 -14.25 5.53
CA ASN A 142 12.59 -15.31 6.39
C ASN A 142 11.74 -16.59 6.38
N ARG A 143 10.42 -16.45 6.17
CA ARG A 143 9.51 -17.61 6.09
C ARG A 143 9.49 -18.29 4.73
N HIS A 144 9.75 -17.55 3.65
CA HIS A 144 9.48 -18.03 2.29
C HIS A 144 10.69 -18.09 1.35
N ARG A 145 11.83 -17.47 1.70
CA ARG A 145 13.02 -17.41 0.85
C ARG A 145 13.55 -18.78 0.36
N GLU A 146 13.27 -19.85 1.11
CA GLU A 146 13.74 -21.20 0.76
C GLU A 146 12.65 -22.08 0.16
N THR A 147 11.38 -21.66 0.22
CA THR A 147 10.26 -22.42 -0.30
C THR A 147 9.93 -22.07 -1.75
N GLY A 148 10.29 -20.88 -2.19
CA GLY A 148 9.88 -20.34 -3.48
C GLY A 148 8.37 -20.11 -3.58
N GLY A 149 7.91 -19.70 -4.77
CA GLY A 149 6.49 -19.49 -5.06
C GLY A 149 6.02 -18.04 -4.84
N ASN A 150 4.76 -17.78 -5.15
CA ASN A 150 4.18 -16.45 -5.04
C ASN A 150 3.61 -16.21 -3.65
N VAL A 151 3.95 -15.09 -3.06
CA VAL A 151 3.38 -14.60 -1.80
C VAL A 151 2.47 -13.43 -2.12
N LEU A 152 1.20 -13.51 -1.69
CA LEU A 152 0.26 -12.39 -1.80
C LEU A 152 0.44 -11.46 -0.60
N ILE A 153 0.63 -10.16 -0.85
CA ILE A 153 0.62 -9.11 0.19
C ILE A 153 -0.40 -8.05 -0.23
N VAL A 154 -1.44 -7.85 0.58
CA VAL A 154 -2.43 -6.80 0.35
C VAL A 154 -2.17 -5.64 1.30
N ALA A 155 -1.72 -4.52 0.73
CA ALA A 155 -1.36 -3.32 1.47
C ALA A 155 -2.11 -2.08 0.91
N HIS A 156 -1.51 -0.90 1.02
CA HIS A 156 -2.13 0.37 0.70
C HIS A 156 -1.33 1.13 -0.35
N GLY A 157 -1.95 2.12 -0.98
CA GLY A 157 -1.38 2.84 -2.09
C GLY A 157 -0.04 3.50 -1.77
N ASN A 158 0.03 4.31 -0.70
CA ASN A 158 1.30 4.94 -0.31
C ASN A 158 2.32 3.91 0.17
N THR A 159 1.89 2.90 0.92
CA THR A 159 2.79 1.85 1.40
C THR A 159 3.46 1.13 0.24
N ILE A 160 2.69 0.67 -0.76
CA ILE A 160 3.24 -0.01 -1.94
C ILE A 160 4.15 0.94 -2.74
N ARG A 161 3.72 2.19 -2.97
CA ARG A 161 4.52 3.18 -3.69
C ARG A 161 5.88 3.42 -3.01
N ASN A 162 5.89 3.60 -1.69
CA ASN A 162 7.12 3.83 -0.93
C ASN A 162 8.04 2.61 -0.97
N ILE A 163 7.49 1.40 -0.85
CA ILE A 163 8.25 0.15 -0.99
C ILE A 163 8.93 0.08 -2.35
N VAL A 164 8.18 0.32 -3.42
CA VAL A 164 8.73 0.25 -4.78
C VAL A 164 9.78 1.32 -5.00
N HIS A 165 9.54 2.55 -4.53
CA HIS A 165 10.52 3.65 -4.64
C HIS A 165 11.84 3.32 -3.94
N GLU A 166 11.82 2.73 -2.75
CA GLU A 166 13.04 2.35 -2.03
C GLU A 166 13.79 1.19 -2.71
N LEU A 167 13.07 0.30 -3.41
CA LEU A 167 13.67 -0.83 -4.12
C LEU A 167 14.09 -0.49 -5.55
N GLU A 168 13.44 0.48 -6.17
CA GLU A 168 13.70 0.97 -7.54
C GLU A 168 13.64 2.51 -7.57
N PRO A 169 14.72 3.19 -7.13
CA PRO A 169 14.75 4.66 -7.03
C PRO A 169 14.61 5.41 -8.36
N SER A 170 14.73 4.71 -9.50
CA SER A 170 14.50 5.29 -10.82
C SER A 170 13.02 5.42 -11.20
N MET A 171 12.13 4.88 -10.36
CA MET A 171 10.68 4.96 -10.59
C MET A 171 10.18 6.40 -10.44
N ASP A 172 9.26 6.79 -11.32
CA ASP A 172 8.54 8.06 -11.18
C ASP A 172 7.69 8.07 -9.90
N GLU A 173 8.01 8.97 -8.98
CA GLU A 173 7.30 9.12 -7.70
C GLU A 173 5.84 9.58 -7.86
N ALA A 174 5.50 10.16 -9.02
CA ALA A 174 4.15 10.63 -9.30
C ALA A 174 3.15 9.50 -9.62
N VAL A 175 3.58 8.23 -9.65
CA VAL A 175 2.70 7.11 -9.96
C VAL A 175 1.61 6.96 -8.89
N ILE A 176 0.36 7.16 -9.30
CA ILE A 176 -0.82 6.85 -8.49
C ILE A 176 -1.25 5.42 -8.79
N LEU A 177 -1.26 4.58 -7.74
CA LEU A 177 -1.67 3.19 -7.89
C LEU A 177 -3.20 3.07 -7.97
N ASP A 178 -3.67 2.28 -8.95
CA ASP A 178 -5.09 1.96 -9.08
C ASP A 178 -5.55 0.98 -8.00
N ASN A 179 -6.83 1.06 -7.64
CA ASN A 179 -7.40 0.14 -6.67
C ASN A 179 -7.33 -1.31 -7.19
N ALA A 180 -6.86 -2.21 -6.35
CA ALA A 180 -6.67 -3.63 -6.64
C ALA A 180 -5.74 -3.94 -7.83
N SER A 181 -4.92 -2.97 -8.26
CA SER A 181 -3.81 -3.23 -9.18
C SER A 181 -2.78 -4.17 -8.55
N VAL A 182 -1.98 -4.83 -9.39
CA VAL A 182 -0.92 -5.73 -8.95
C VAL A 182 0.45 -5.11 -9.25
N THR A 183 1.29 -5.10 -8.23
CA THR A 183 2.72 -4.81 -8.34
C THR A 183 3.49 -6.08 -8.02
N VAL A 184 4.41 -6.49 -8.88
CA VAL A 184 5.18 -7.71 -8.73
C VAL A 184 6.64 -7.38 -8.46
N LEU A 185 7.12 -7.85 -7.31
CA LEU A 185 8.51 -7.80 -6.89
C LEU A 185 9.06 -9.22 -6.86
N ALA A 186 10.01 -9.53 -7.73
CA ALA A 186 10.76 -10.78 -7.65
C ALA A 186 11.87 -10.65 -6.62
N TYR A 187 12.05 -11.70 -5.78
CA TYR A 187 13.12 -11.77 -4.80
C TYR A 187 14.05 -12.94 -5.14
N GLU A 188 15.27 -12.62 -5.51
CA GLU A 188 16.29 -13.60 -5.85
C GLU A 188 17.66 -13.20 -5.28
N ASN A 189 18.37 -14.14 -4.68
CA ASN A 189 19.74 -13.94 -4.17
C ASN A 189 19.91 -12.71 -3.23
N GLY A 190 18.89 -12.41 -2.45
CA GLY A 190 18.91 -11.28 -1.51
C GLY A 190 18.53 -9.93 -2.13
N LEU A 191 18.14 -9.88 -3.39
CA LEU A 191 17.78 -8.66 -4.11
C LEU A 191 16.33 -8.72 -4.57
N PHE A 192 15.67 -7.56 -4.53
CA PHE A 192 14.38 -7.36 -5.17
C PHE A 192 14.55 -6.80 -6.57
N LYS A 193 13.64 -7.21 -7.45
CA LYS A 193 13.51 -6.67 -8.80
C LYS A 193 12.04 -6.36 -9.06
N LEU A 194 11.74 -5.14 -9.46
CA LEU A 194 10.41 -4.76 -9.92
C LEU A 194 10.15 -5.38 -11.30
N GLU A 195 9.16 -6.26 -11.40
CA GLU A 195 8.77 -6.89 -12.67
C GLU A 195 7.53 -6.23 -13.27
N ARG A 196 6.58 -5.81 -12.44
CA ARG A 196 5.37 -5.11 -12.85
C ARG A 196 4.99 -4.05 -11.80
N LEU A 197 4.49 -2.92 -12.27
CA LEU A 197 3.99 -1.84 -11.43
C LEU A 197 2.58 -1.48 -11.87
N ASN A 198 1.66 -1.38 -10.90
CA ASN A 198 0.31 -0.88 -11.12
C ASN A 198 -0.45 -1.59 -12.26
N ASP A 199 -0.27 -2.90 -12.40
CA ASP A 199 -0.89 -3.67 -13.48
C ASP A 199 -2.36 -3.98 -13.18
N THR A 200 -3.25 -3.55 -14.06
CA THR A 200 -4.69 -3.84 -14.06
C THR A 200 -5.11 -4.69 -15.26
N SER A 201 -4.17 -5.08 -16.14
CA SER A 201 -4.46 -5.83 -17.38
C SER A 201 -5.02 -7.23 -17.12
N HIS A 202 -4.79 -7.76 -15.90
CA HIS A 202 -5.31 -9.05 -15.46
C HIS A 202 -6.82 -9.03 -15.09
N PHE A 203 -7.45 -7.85 -14.92
CA PHE A 203 -8.85 -7.76 -14.48
C PHE A 203 -9.78 -8.50 -15.42
N LYS A 204 -10.67 -9.33 -14.84
CA LYS A 204 -11.69 -10.08 -15.60
C LYS A 204 -13.08 -9.74 -15.07
N LYS A 205 -13.93 -9.23 -15.97
CA LYS A 205 -15.36 -9.04 -15.69
C LYS A 205 -16.06 -10.39 -15.52
N ALA A 206 -17.18 -10.39 -14.79
CA ALA A 206 -18.02 -11.57 -14.60
C ALA A 206 -18.66 -12.02 -15.91
#